data_00eaa46a98f046cb43d5d31d9f2ce3b7
#
_entry.id   00eaa46a98f046cb43d5d31d9f2ce3b7
#
_cell.length_a   1.000
_cell.length_b   1.000
_cell.length_c   1.000
_cell.angle_alpha   90.00
_cell.angle_beta   90.00
_cell.angle_gamma   90.00
#
_symmetry.space_group_name_H-M   'P 1'
#
loop_
_entity.id
_entity.type
_entity.pdbx_description
1 polymer ?
#
loop_
_entity_poly.entity_id
_entity_poly.type
_entity_poly.pdbx_seq_one_letter_code
_entity_poly.pdbx_strand_id
1 'polypeptide(L)'
;MSDKILSIVIPSYNSKAYLVKCLDSLVVPELMDKIDVIVVNDGSTDGSETICDEYISRYPDSFTLINKENGGHGSAINAGAAVARGRYMKALDADDWFLTESIPQYIEALEKTDADVVLTCHHTINITTGEIKNWRCFPDEFGKKYTMAEVMSDWKKFDRSLTFHGITYRTEFYKEKGVKLAENVFYEDHEYATYPCCQAESVLPLDLFVYEYRIGDVSQSVSAENQLKRIDHTKFVIVKMLKDRTQIKDEWAREY
;
A
#
# COMPACT_ATOMS: atom_id res chain seq x y z
N MET A 1 16.94 6.36 16.82
CA MET A 1 16.08 6.26 15.63
C MET A 1 15.86 4.77 15.37
N SER A 2 14.73 4.36 14.91
CA SER A 2 14.49 2.95 14.55
C SER A 2 15.38 2.58 13.37
N ASP A 3 16.03 1.40 13.41
CA ASP A 3 16.81 0.88 12.28
C ASP A 3 15.91 0.21 11.22
N LYS A 4 14.56 0.28 11.40
CA LYS A 4 13.59 -0.28 10.45
C LYS A 4 13.60 0.46 9.13
N ILE A 5 13.69 -0.30 8.04
CA ILE A 5 13.70 0.24 6.68
C ILE A 5 12.30 0.30 6.09
N LEU A 6 11.50 -0.75 6.28
CA LEU A 6 10.18 -0.85 5.68
C LEU A 6 9.13 -1.18 6.74
N SER A 7 8.13 -0.30 6.90
CA SER A 7 6.87 -0.61 7.57
C SER A 7 5.84 -1.11 6.56
N ILE A 8 5.22 -2.25 6.85
CA ILE A 8 4.14 -2.82 6.06
C ILE A 8 2.86 -2.73 6.88
N VAL A 9 1.93 -1.89 6.44
CA VAL A 9 0.64 -1.69 7.10
C VAL A 9 -0.39 -2.61 6.48
N ILE A 10 -0.97 -3.50 7.28
CA ILE A 10 -1.93 -4.52 6.84
C ILE A 10 -3.29 -4.23 7.47
N PRO A 11 -4.22 -3.55 6.73
CA PRO A 11 -5.61 -3.45 7.15
C PRO A 11 -6.27 -4.83 7.12
N SER A 12 -6.85 -5.26 8.24
CA SER A 12 -7.43 -6.60 8.40
C SER A 12 -8.84 -6.51 9.00
N TYR A 13 -9.82 -7.01 8.25
CA TYR A 13 -11.18 -7.19 8.73
C TYR A 13 -11.74 -8.53 8.26
N ASN A 14 -11.99 -9.45 9.19
CA ASN A 14 -12.47 -10.81 8.92
C ASN A 14 -11.62 -11.53 7.85
N SER A 15 -10.29 -11.47 7.99
CA SER A 15 -9.31 -11.96 7.00
C SER A 15 -8.69 -13.31 7.37
N LYS A 16 -9.25 -14.05 8.33
CA LYS A 16 -8.67 -15.30 8.87
C LYS A 16 -8.24 -16.30 7.80
N ALA A 17 -9.01 -16.40 6.72
CA ALA A 17 -8.73 -17.35 5.63
C ALA A 17 -7.46 -17.02 4.84
N TYR A 18 -6.97 -15.79 4.89
CA TYR A 18 -5.90 -15.29 4.03
C TYR A 18 -4.67 -14.84 4.82
N LEU A 19 -4.87 -14.38 6.04
CA LEU A 19 -3.87 -13.66 6.84
C LEU A 19 -2.57 -14.46 7.06
N VAL A 20 -2.65 -15.80 7.22
CA VAL A 20 -1.46 -16.64 7.37
C VAL A 20 -0.56 -16.51 6.13
N LYS A 21 -1.13 -16.63 4.92
CA LYS A 21 -0.34 -16.50 3.67
C LYS A 21 0.24 -15.11 3.53
N CYS A 22 -0.52 -14.09 3.86
CA CYS A 22 -0.06 -12.70 3.86
C CYS A 22 1.16 -12.53 4.78
N LEU A 23 1.06 -12.94 6.05
CA LEU A 23 2.12 -12.77 7.03
C LEU A 23 3.35 -13.66 6.75
N ASP A 24 3.15 -14.91 6.32
CA ASP A 24 4.26 -15.81 5.95
C ASP A 24 5.11 -15.22 4.82
N SER A 25 4.47 -14.54 3.87
CA SER A 25 5.17 -13.93 2.74
C SER A 25 6.15 -12.82 3.14
N LEU A 26 5.98 -12.25 4.33
CA LEU A 26 6.81 -11.17 4.87
C LEU A 26 7.95 -11.65 5.77
N VAL A 27 7.99 -12.95 6.08
CA VAL A 27 8.99 -13.51 6.98
C VAL A 27 10.25 -13.86 6.20
N VAL A 28 11.26 -13.01 6.32
CA VAL A 28 12.62 -13.23 5.85
C VAL A 28 13.52 -13.14 7.08
N PRO A 29 13.87 -14.26 7.72
CA PRO A 29 14.47 -14.28 9.07
C PRO A 29 15.67 -13.35 9.23
N GLU A 30 16.54 -13.26 8.22
CA GLU A 30 17.74 -12.42 8.21
C GLU A 30 17.48 -10.93 8.02
N LEU A 31 16.23 -10.51 7.70
CA LEU A 31 15.84 -9.12 7.48
C LEU A 31 14.76 -8.63 8.45
N MET A 32 14.35 -9.47 9.40
CA MET A 32 13.28 -9.08 10.32
C MET A 32 13.65 -7.88 11.21
N ASP A 33 14.93 -7.64 11.44
CA ASP A 33 15.41 -6.42 12.12
C ASP A 33 15.10 -5.14 11.32
N LYS A 34 15.02 -5.23 9.98
CA LYS A 34 14.75 -4.12 9.04
C LYS A 34 13.26 -3.95 8.70
N ILE A 35 12.43 -4.95 8.99
CA ILE A 35 11.00 -4.98 8.64
C ILE A 35 10.14 -4.71 9.87
N ASP A 36 9.08 -3.92 9.69
CA ASP A 36 8.10 -3.53 10.69
C ASP A 36 6.70 -3.84 10.13
N VAL A 37 6.11 -4.96 10.53
CA VAL A 37 4.78 -5.40 10.10
C VAL A 37 3.74 -4.93 11.11
N ILE A 38 2.77 -4.15 10.66
CA ILE A 38 1.73 -3.57 11.48
C ILE A 38 0.38 -4.07 10.99
N VAL A 39 -0.15 -5.09 11.64
CA VAL A 39 -1.51 -5.58 11.38
C VAL A 39 -2.49 -4.71 12.15
N VAL A 40 -3.43 -4.11 11.42
CA VAL A 40 -4.51 -3.32 12.04
C VAL A 40 -5.80 -4.09 11.93
N ASN A 41 -6.20 -4.72 13.03
CA ASN A 41 -7.49 -5.41 13.16
C ASN A 41 -8.62 -4.38 13.33
N ASP A 42 -9.37 -4.19 12.27
CA ASP A 42 -10.47 -3.21 12.16
C ASP A 42 -11.79 -3.79 12.68
N GLY A 43 -11.77 -4.40 13.86
CA GLY A 43 -12.96 -4.94 14.53
C GLY A 43 -13.41 -6.29 13.98
N SER A 44 -12.49 -7.20 13.62
CA SER A 44 -12.83 -8.56 13.17
C SER A 44 -13.56 -9.36 14.25
N THR A 45 -14.37 -10.31 13.80
CA THR A 45 -15.14 -11.23 14.64
C THR A 45 -14.87 -12.70 14.32
N ASP A 46 -13.96 -12.97 13.39
CA ASP A 46 -13.61 -14.31 12.91
C ASP A 46 -12.40 -14.96 13.62
N GLY A 47 -11.76 -14.21 14.53
CA GLY A 47 -10.56 -14.64 15.25
C GLY A 47 -9.27 -14.43 14.46
N SER A 48 -9.27 -13.55 13.44
CA SER A 48 -8.06 -13.18 12.67
C SER A 48 -6.95 -12.66 13.58
N GLU A 49 -7.28 -11.95 14.65
CA GLU A 49 -6.33 -11.36 15.58
C GLU A 49 -5.44 -12.41 16.26
N THR A 50 -5.95 -13.61 16.50
CA THR A 50 -5.19 -14.67 17.16
C THR A 50 -4.06 -15.23 16.29
N ILE A 51 -4.15 -15.06 14.96
CA ILE A 51 -3.08 -15.47 14.04
C ILE A 51 -1.83 -14.59 14.28
N CYS A 52 -2.00 -13.32 14.59
CA CYS A 52 -0.90 -12.39 14.80
C CYS A 52 -0.04 -12.75 16.03
N ASP A 53 -0.63 -13.38 17.05
CA ASP A 53 0.07 -13.71 18.30
C ASP A 53 1.28 -14.63 18.05
N GLU A 54 1.18 -15.55 17.09
CA GLU A 54 2.28 -16.45 16.72
C GLU A 54 3.47 -15.67 16.13
N TYR A 55 3.20 -14.74 15.21
CA TYR A 55 4.24 -13.92 14.58
C TYR A 55 4.86 -12.94 15.57
N ILE A 56 4.07 -12.32 16.43
CA ILE A 56 4.55 -11.43 17.50
C ILE A 56 5.45 -12.21 18.47
N SER A 57 5.07 -13.45 18.83
CA SER A 57 5.88 -14.29 19.73
C SER A 57 7.24 -14.64 19.09
N ARG A 58 7.30 -14.86 17.77
CA ARG A 58 8.55 -15.22 17.05
C ARG A 58 9.41 -14.02 16.73
N TYR A 59 8.80 -12.87 16.46
CA TYR A 59 9.47 -11.64 15.99
C TYR A 59 8.88 -10.40 16.70
N PRO A 60 9.04 -10.26 18.04
CA PRO A 60 8.37 -9.23 18.83
C PRO A 60 8.75 -7.80 18.46
N ASP A 61 9.95 -7.60 17.90
CA ASP A 61 10.41 -6.28 17.45
C ASP A 61 9.94 -5.93 16.03
N SER A 62 9.34 -6.90 15.31
CA SER A 62 8.99 -6.75 13.90
C SER A 62 7.50 -6.86 13.62
N PHE A 63 6.71 -7.49 14.47
CA PHE A 63 5.26 -7.60 14.31
C PHE A 63 4.53 -6.85 15.42
N THR A 64 3.53 -6.09 15.02
CA THR A 64 2.64 -5.34 15.93
C THR A 64 1.20 -5.56 15.50
N LEU A 65 0.31 -5.80 16.47
CA LEU A 65 -1.13 -5.85 16.28
C LEU A 65 -1.77 -4.62 16.91
N ILE A 66 -2.59 -3.90 16.14
CA ILE A 66 -3.45 -2.83 16.62
C ILE A 66 -4.90 -3.31 16.52
N ASN A 67 -5.60 -3.35 17.65
CA ASN A 67 -7.04 -3.61 17.68
C ASN A 67 -7.80 -2.28 17.76
N LYS A 68 -8.80 -2.08 16.89
CA LYS A 68 -9.67 -0.90 16.89
C LYS A 68 -11.10 -1.24 16.51
N GLU A 69 -12.03 -0.35 16.82
CA GLU A 69 -13.39 -0.42 16.29
C GLU A 69 -13.38 -0.27 14.77
N ASN A 70 -14.31 -0.96 14.08
CA ASN A 70 -14.38 -0.90 12.62
C ASN A 70 -14.63 0.52 12.14
N GLY A 71 -13.74 1.00 11.31
CA GLY A 71 -13.78 2.32 10.66
C GLY A 71 -13.51 2.23 9.16
N GLY A 72 -13.36 1.02 8.63
CA GLY A 72 -13.07 0.74 7.23
C GLY A 72 -11.58 0.73 6.91
N HIS A 73 -11.27 0.29 5.71
CA HIS A 73 -9.92 0.04 5.21
C HIS A 73 -9.01 1.28 5.36
N GLY A 74 -9.45 2.46 4.93
CA GLY A 74 -8.70 3.70 5.08
C GLY A 74 -8.40 4.07 6.54
N SER A 75 -9.35 3.81 7.45
CA SER A 75 -9.16 4.01 8.89
C SER A 75 -8.06 3.11 9.46
N ALA A 76 -7.99 1.86 8.98
CA ALA A 76 -6.93 0.93 9.38
C ALA A 76 -5.56 1.37 8.84
N ILE A 77 -5.47 1.81 7.58
CA ILE A 77 -4.23 2.37 7.03
C ILE A 77 -3.80 3.62 7.82
N ASN A 78 -4.72 4.53 8.13
CA ASN A 78 -4.42 5.73 8.94
C ASN A 78 -3.81 5.36 10.30
N ALA A 79 -4.39 4.36 10.98
CA ALA A 79 -3.90 3.90 12.29
C ALA A 79 -2.50 3.27 12.20
N GLY A 80 -2.26 2.42 11.20
CA GLY A 80 -0.96 1.80 10.97
C GLY A 80 0.12 2.81 10.58
N ALA A 81 -0.20 3.73 9.66
CA ALA A 81 0.71 4.79 9.24
C ALA A 81 1.17 5.68 10.40
N ALA A 82 0.29 5.95 11.37
CA ALA A 82 0.62 6.77 12.54
C ALA A 82 1.76 6.18 13.37
N VAL A 83 1.84 4.84 13.48
CA VAL A 83 2.83 4.14 14.30
C VAL A 83 3.99 3.55 13.49
N ALA A 84 3.96 3.63 12.16
CA ALA A 84 5.00 3.13 11.27
C ALA A 84 6.39 3.68 11.67
N ARG A 85 7.35 2.76 11.86
CA ARG A 85 8.73 3.05 12.33
C ARG A 85 9.75 2.97 11.21
N GLY A 86 9.42 2.29 10.10
CA GLY A 86 10.29 2.15 8.95
C GLY A 86 10.56 3.47 8.25
N ARG A 87 11.73 3.60 7.66
CA ARG A 87 12.06 4.75 6.80
C ARG A 87 11.08 4.90 5.64
N TYR A 88 10.57 3.79 5.15
CA TYR A 88 9.53 3.68 4.13
C TYR A 88 8.31 2.95 4.68
N MET A 89 7.14 3.21 4.11
CA MET A 89 5.90 2.51 4.43
C MET A 89 5.16 2.10 3.17
N LYS A 90 4.52 0.92 3.21
CA LYS A 90 3.67 0.37 2.16
C LYS A 90 2.43 -0.25 2.78
N ALA A 91 1.28 -0.05 2.15
CA ALA A 91 0.08 -0.80 2.49
C ALA A 91 0.07 -2.16 1.76
N LEU A 92 -0.46 -3.19 2.43
CA LEU A 92 -0.64 -4.54 1.90
C LEU A 92 -2.00 -5.07 2.36
N ASP A 93 -2.88 -5.41 1.44
CA ASP A 93 -4.18 -5.99 1.76
C ASP A 93 -4.02 -7.37 2.40
N ALA A 94 -4.84 -7.69 3.40
CA ALA A 94 -4.71 -8.93 4.18
C ALA A 94 -5.04 -10.21 3.38
N ASP A 95 -5.64 -10.08 2.19
CA ASP A 95 -5.91 -11.19 1.26
C ASP A 95 -4.90 -11.28 0.10
N ASP A 96 -3.88 -10.40 0.11
CA ASP A 96 -2.75 -10.38 -0.81
C ASP A 96 -1.45 -10.81 -0.11
N TRP A 97 -0.34 -10.86 -0.84
CA TRP A 97 0.97 -11.24 -0.28
C TRP A 97 2.13 -10.60 -1.05
N PHE A 98 3.33 -10.62 -0.47
CA PHE A 98 4.55 -10.24 -1.18
C PHE A 98 5.20 -11.44 -1.87
N LEU A 99 5.92 -11.17 -2.95
CA LEU A 99 6.87 -12.10 -3.54
C LEU A 99 8.11 -12.15 -2.63
N THR A 100 8.15 -13.14 -1.73
CA THR A 100 9.12 -13.22 -0.63
C THR A 100 10.57 -13.11 -1.11
N GLU A 101 10.89 -13.76 -2.24
CA GLU A 101 12.22 -13.74 -2.84
C GLU A 101 12.66 -12.35 -3.33
N SER A 102 11.74 -11.42 -3.51
CA SER A 102 12.06 -10.04 -3.92
C SER A 102 12.38 -9.13 -2.73
N ILE A 103 12.02 -9.52 -1.50
CA ILE A 103 12.18 -8.67 -0.30
C ILE A 103 13.63 -8.24 -0.08
N PRO A 104 14.67 -9.12 -0.19
CA PRO A 104 16.04 -8.69 0.01
C PRO A 104 16.48 -7.58 -0.93
N GLN A 105 16.19 -7.72 -2.23
CA GLN A 105 16.51 -6.69 -3.23
C GLN A 105 15.69 -5.41 -3.00
N TYR A 106 14.44 -5.54 -2.55
CA TYR A 106 13.59 -4.43 -2.25
C TYR A 106 14.10 -3.61 -1.06
N ILE A 107 14.44 -4.26 0.05
CA ILE A 107 15.04 -3.61 1.23
C ILE A 107 16.36 -2.91 0.84
N GLU A 108 17.24 -3.56 0.08
CA GLU A 108 18.49 -2.97 -0.38
C GLU A 108 18.25 -1.70 -1.23
N ALA A 109 17.24 -1.70 -2.11
CA ALA A 109 16.89 -0.54 -2.91
C ALA A 109 16.37 0.61 -2.04
N LEU A 110 15.53 0.31 -1.03
CA LEU A 110 15.01 1.30 -0.08
C LEU A 110 16.10 1.90 0.80
N GLU A 111 17.14 1.14 1.16
CA GLU A 111 18.29 1.64 1.90
C GLU A 111 19.12 2.68 1.12
N LYS A 112 19.16 2.53 -0.20
CA LYS A 112 19.99 3.36 -1.10
C LYS A 112 19.31 4.62 -1.62
N THR A 113 18.02 4.81 -1.37
CA THR A 113 17.25 5.94 -1.90
C THR A 113 16.74 6.86 -0.79
N ASP A 114 16.45 8.09 -1.17
CA ASP A 114 15.77 9.12 -0.38
C ASP A 114 14.49 9.62 -1.08
N ALA A 115 14.06 8.96 -2.16
CA ALA A 115 12.88 9.35 -2.91
C ALA A 115 11.62 9.36 -2.03
N ASP A 116 10.73 10.34 -2.25
CA ASP A 116 9.47 10.43 -1.52
C ASP A 116 8.54 9.26 -1.84
N VAL A 117 8.58 8.84 -3.12
CA VAL A 117 7.80 7.72 -3.65
C VAL A 117 8.72 6.71 -4.32
N VAL A 118 8.59 5.45 -3.96
CA VAL A 118 9.22 4.32 -4.66
C VAL A 118 8.10 3.50 -5.31
N LEU A 119 8.24 3.21 -6.60
CA LEU A 119 7.28 2.40 -7.35
C LEU A 119 7.87 1.03 -7.64
N THR A 120 7.09 0.00 -7.38
CA THR A 120 7.41 -1.40 -7.71
C THR A 120 6.37 -1.97 -8.67
N CYS A 121 6.74 -3.03 -9.38
CA CYS A 121 5.83 -3.81 -10.19
C CYS A 121 5.00 -4.76 -9.32
N HIS A 122 3.88 -5.24 -9.85
CA HIS A 122 3.07 -6.24 -9.17
C HIS A 122 2.49 -7.26 -10.16
N HIS A 123 2.14 -8.43 -9.64
CA HIS A 123 1.33 -9.39 -10.38
C HIS A 123 -0.14 -9.27 -9.96
N THR A 124 -1.03 -9.50 -10.91
CA THR A 124 -2.43 -9.80 -10.62
C THR A 124 -2.65 -11.29 -10.82
N ILE A 125 -3.11 -11.97 -9.77
CA ILE A 125 -3.30 -13.43 -9.77
C ILE A 125 -4.79 -13.74 -9.68
N ASN A 126 -5.36 -14.25 -10.76
CA ASN A 126 -6.75 -14.70 -10.77
C ASN A 126 -6.84 -16.11 -10.16
N ILE A 127 -7.41 -16.22 -8.95
CA ILE A 127 -7.49 -17.49 -8.22
C ILE A 127 -8.49 -18.49 -8.83
N THR A 128 -9.41 -18.02 -9.67
CA THR A 128 -10.41 -18.87 -10.34
C THR A 128 -9.85 -19.48 -11.62
N THR A 129 -9.10 -18.70 -12.42
CA THR A 129 -8.55 -19.14 -13.72
C THR A 129 -7.09 -19.56 -13.65
N GLY A 130 -6.35 -19.18 -12.62
CA GLY A 130 -4.90 -19.36 -12.52
C GLY A 130 -4.11 -18.37 -13.40
N GLU A 131 -4.76 -17.42 -14.06
CA GLU A 131 -4.10 -16.42 -14.90
C GLU A 131 -3.27 -15.46 -14.05
N ILE A 132 -2.01 -15.23 -14.46
CA ILE A 132 -1.12 -14.23 -13.87
C ILE A 132 -0.86 -13.13 -14.90
N LYS A 133 -1.08 -11.88 -14.51
CA LYS A 133 -0.76 -10.70 -15.32
C LYS A 133 0.30 -9.86 -14.65
N ASN A 134 1.30 -9.46 -15.43
CA ASN A 134 2.38 -8.59 -14.99
C ASN A 134 1.98 -7.12 -15.18
N TRP A 135 2.09 -6.35 -14.10
CA TRP A 135 1.90 -4.90 -14.13
C TRP A 135 3.22 -4.21 -13.82
N ARG A 136 3.81 -3.58 -14.84
CA ARG A 136 5.04 -2.80 -14.68
C ARG A 136 4.70 -1.35 -14.39
N CYS A 137 5.33 -0.79 -13.36
CA CYS A 137 5.09 0.59 -12.94
C CYS A 137 5.63 1.63 -13.93
N PHE A 138 6.67 1.29 -14.69
CA PHE A 138 7.22 2.13 -15.73
C PHE A 138 7.56 1.27 -16.95
N PRO A 139 7.37 1.74 -18.16
CA PRO A 139 7.60 0.89 -19.34
C PRO A 139 9.08 0.61 -19.61
N ASP A 140 10.02 1.57 -19.45
CA ASP A 140 11.34 1.44 -20.03
C ASP A 140 12.52 2.03 -19.23
N GLU A 141 12.30 2.71 -18.11
CA GLU A 141 13.37 3.45 -17.42
C GLU A 141 13.32 3.25 -15.91
N PHE A 142 13.96 2.18 -15.44
CA PHE A 142 14.05 1.85 -14.02
C PHE A 142 15.33 2.35 -13.37
N GLY A 143 15.30 2.51 -12.03
CA GLY A 143 16.48 2.87 -11.24
C GLY A 143 16.93 4.31 -11.36
N LYS A 144 16.27 5.13 -12.17
CA LYS A 144 16.47 6.57 -12.26
C LYS A 144 15.43 7.29 -11.40
N LYS A 145 15.87 8.27 -10.63
CA LYS A 145 14.97 9.13 -9.87
C LYS A 145 14.43 10.25 -10.78
N TYR A 146 13.09 10.39 -10.76
CA TYR A 146 12.35 11.43 -11.48
C TYR A 146 11.78 12.45 -10.50
N THR A 147 11.52 13.65 -10.96
CA THR A 147 10.60 14.56 -10.28
C THR A 147 9.16 14.14 -10.57
N MET A 148 8.23 14.39 -9.67
CA MET A 148 6.83 14.12 -9.94
C MET A 148 6.32 14.97 -11.13
N ALA A 149 6.82 16.18 -11.31
CA ALA A 149 6.51 17.03 -12.45
C ALA A 149 6.90 16.38 -13.80
N GLU A 150 8.07 15.70 -13.88
CA GLU A 150 8.46 14.95 -15.07
C GLU A 150 7.49 13.78 -15.33
N VAL A 151 7.07 13.05 -14.29
CA VAL A 151 6.09 11.97 -14.40
C VAL A 151 4.76 12.50 -14.94
N MET A 152 4.27 13.60 -14.39
CA MET A 152 2.98 14.19 -14.78
C MET A 152 3.01 14.84 -16.16
N SER A 153 4.15 15.39 -16.60
CA SER A 153 4.27 15.98 -17.94
C SER A 153 4.11 14.96 -19.08
N ASP A 154 4.34 13.69 -18.80
CA ASP A 154 4.17 12.59 -19.75
C ASP A 154 3.26 11.48 -19.18
N TRP A 155 2.09 11.88 -18.71
CA TRP A 155 1.13 10.98 -18.05
C TRP A 155 0.75 9.76 -18.90
N LYS A 156 0.77 9.88 -20.24
CA LYS A 156 0.49 8.75 -21.15
C LYS A 156 1.56 7.67 -21.08
N LYS A 157 2.82 8.06 -20.87
CA LYS A 157 3.94 7.11 -20.67
C LYS A 157 3.84 6.42 -19.31
N PHE A 158 3.35 7.16 -18.31
CA PHE A 158 3.29 6.69 -16.92
C PHE A 158 1.89 6.25 -16.49
N ASP A 159 0.95 6.14 -17.43
CA ASP A 159 -0.39 5.61 -17.17
C ASP A 159 -0.31 4.27 -16.42
N ARG A 160 -1.12 4.11 -15.38
CA ARG A 160 -1.14 2.95 -14.48
C ARG A 160 0.12 2.70 -13.64
N SER A 161 1.04 3.66 -13.58
CA SER A 161 2.24 3.54 -12.73
C SER A 161 1.93 3.80 -11.27
N LEU A 162 1.02 4.73 -10.98
CA LEU A 162 0.60 5.10 -9.62
C LEU A 162 -0.58 4.20 -9.18
N THR A 163 -0.28 3.01 -8.71
CA THR A 163 -1.27 2.06 -8.21
C THR A 163 -1.05 1.78 -6.73
N PHE A 164 -2.11 1.53 -5.99
CA PHE A 164 -2.06 1.13 -4.58
C PHE A 164 -1.01 0.03 -4.35
N HIS A 165 -1.04 -1.01 -5.17
CA HIS A 165 -0.17 -2.19 -5.05
C HIS A 165 1.31 -1.88 -5.32
N GLY A 166 1.60 -0.87 -6.16
CA GLY A 166 2.97 -0.49 -6.55
C GLY A 166 3.64 0.53 -5.65
N ILE A 167 2.86 1.37 -4.97
CA ILE A 167 3.37 2.55 -4.27
C ILE A 167 3.97 2.20 -2.91
N THR A 168 5.09 2.86 -2.60
CA THR A 168 5.75 2.89 -1.29
C THR A 168 6.14 4.33 -1.00
N TYR A 169 5.81 4.82 0.16
CA TYR A 169 6.09 6.20 0.58
C TYR A 169 7.27 6.27 1.56
N ARG A 170 8.09 7.30 1.46
CA ARG A 170 8.95 7.69 2.57
C ARG A 170 8.05 8.08 3.75
N THR A 171 8.21 7.41 4.89
CA THR A 171 7.28 7.50 6.03
C THR A 171 7.16 8.92 6.58
N GLU A 172 8.28 9.62 6.71
CA GLU A 172 8.32 11.01 7.17
C GLU A 172 7.55 11.92 6.21
N PHE A 173 7.81 11.80 4.90
CA PHE A 173 7.07 12.53 3.87
C PHE A 173 5.55 12.32 4.00
N TYR A 174 5.10 11.06 4.07
CA TYR A 174 3.68 10.73 4.19
C TYR A 174 3.03 11.37 5.43
N LYS A 175 3.73 11.31 6.58
CA LYS A 175 3.27 11.91 7.84
C LYS A 175 3.27 13.44 7.79
N GLU A 176 4.30 14.07 7.25
CA GLU A 176 4.43 15.53 7.11
C GLU A 176 3.35 16.14 6.21
N LYS A 177 2.93 15.41 5.17
CA LYS A 177 1.84 15.85 4.29
C LYS A 177 0.47 15.74 4.94
N GLY A 178 0.38 15.16 6.14
CA GLY A 178 -0.87 15.05 6.89
C GLY A 178 -1.93 14.21 6.18
N VAL A 179 -1.49 13.20 5.42
CA VAL A 179 -2.39 12.34 4.65
C VAL A 179 -3.35 11.63 5.59
N LYS A 180 -4.65 11.81 5.36
CA LYS A 180 -5.71 11.13 6.08
C LYS A 180 -6.72 10.59 5.07
N LEU A 181 -6.72 9.28 4.90
CA LEU A 181 -7.66 8.58 4.03
C LEU A 181 -9.08 8.67 4.60
N ALA A 182 -10.07 8.64 3.72
CA ALA A 182 -11.47 8.61 4.11
C ALA A 182 -11.79 7.33 4.90
N GLU A 183 -12.63 7.47 5.92
CA GLU A 183 -13.01 6.38 6.80
C GLU A 183 -14.47 5.97 6.53
N ASN A 184 -14.82 4.71 6.81
CA ASN A 184 -16.17 4.14 6.58
C ASN A 184 -16.63 4.18 5.11
N VAL A 185 -15.69 4.23 4.17
CA VAL A 185 -15.96 4.18 2.73
C VAL A 185 -15.08 3.13 2.06
N PHE A 186 -15.45 2.72 0.85
CA PHE A 186 -14.63 1.92 -0.05
C PHE A 186 -14.01 2.82 -1.11
N TYR A 187 -12.95 2.33 -1.77
CA TYR A 187 -12.26 3.00 -2.90
C TYR A 187 -11.41 4.23 -2.49
N GLU A 188 -11.10 4.37 -1.21
CA GLU A 188 -10.14 5.35 -0.69
C GLU A 188 -8.68 5.03 -1.05
N ASP A 189 -8.43 3.85 -1.62
CA ASP A 189 -7.18 3.48 -2.29
C ASP A 189 -6.81 4.46 -3.42
N HIS A 190 -7.80 5.08 -4.07
CA HIS A 190 -7.57 6.21 -4.97
C HIS A 190 -6.96 7.42 -4.27
N GLU A 191 -7.38 7.73 -3.04
CA GLU A 191 -6.77 8.80 -2.24
C GLU A 191 -5.32 8.45 -1.88
N TYR A 192 -5.09 7.18 -1.45
CA TYR A 192 -3.75 6.68 -1.14
C TYR A 192 -2.82 6.78 -2.34
N ALA A 193 -3.28 6.43 -3.54
CA ALA A 193 -2.48 6.44 -4.75
C ALA A 193 -2.25 7.85 -5.32
N THR A 194 -3.14 8.81 -5.05
CA THR A 194 -3.13 10.11 -5.73
C THR A 194 -2.64 11.23 -4.82
N TYR A 195 -3.29 11.46 -3.68
CA TYR A 195 -3.09 12.67 -2.89
C TYR A 195 -1.64 12.86 -2.38
N PRO A 196 -0.95 11.84 -1.83
CA PRO A 196 0.46 12.01 -1.46
C PRO A 196 1.36 12.19 -2.69
N CYS A 197 1.09 11.44 -3.78
CA CYS A 197 1.89 11.53 -5.01
C CYS A 197 1.88 12.94 -5.60
N CYS A 198 0.73 13.63 -5.57
CA CYS A 198 0.62 15.03 -6.01
C CYS A 198 1.47 16.01 -5.19
N GLN A 199 2.00 15.60 -4.05
CA GLN A 199 2.82 16.43 -3.17
C GLN A 199 4.27 15.95 -3.08
N ALA A 200 4.61 14.88 -3.79
CA ALA A 200 5.95 14.30 -3.81
C ALA A 200 6.88 15.13 -4.73
N GLU A 201 8.11 15.29 -4.31
CA GLU A 201 9.14 15.93 -5.12
C GLU A 201 9.88 14.91 -5.99
N SER A 202 9.97 13.65 -5.52
CA SER A 202 10.78 12.63 -6.19
C SER A 202 10.13 11.26 -6.21
N VAL A 203 10.33 10.57 -7.34
CA VAL A 203 9.82 9.22 -7.62
C VAL A 203 10.95 8.34 -8.12
N LEU A 204 11.08 7.13 -7.57
CA LEU A 204 12.03 6.11 -8.01
C LEU A 204 11.28 4.85 -8.47
N PRO A 205 11.20 4.55 -9.76
CA PRO A 205 10.67 3.28 -10.25
C PRO A 205 11.73 2.17 -10.19
N LEU A 206 11.34 1.00 -9.72
CA LEU A 206 12.15 -0.21 -9.65
C LEU A 206 11.54 -1.29 -10.57
N ASP A 207 12.36 -1.93 -11.40
CA ASP A 207 11.96 -3.14 -12.15
C ASP A 207 12.00 -4.35 -11.21
N LEU A 208 11.11 -4.32 -10.23
CA LEU A 208 11.04 -5.33 -9.20
C LEU A 208 9.58 -5.66 -8.91
N PHE A 209 9.20 -6.91 -9.10
CA PHE A 209 7.89 -7.41 -8.70
C PHE A 209 7.92 -7.73 -7.21
N VAL A 210 7.07 -7.06 -6.43
CA VAL A 210 7.02 -7.20 -4.97
C VAL A 210 5.66 -7.66 -4.50
N TYR A 211 4.60 -7.17 -5.11
CA TYR A 211 3.23 -7.36 -4.64
C TYR A 211 2.47 -8.36 -5.52
N GLU A 212 1.79 -9.29 -4.89
CA GLU A 212 0.97 -10.33 -5.51
C GLU A 212 -0.51 -10.02 -5.21
N TYR A 213 -1.20 -9.37 -6.15
CA TYR A 213 -2.60 -8.95 -6.03
C TYR A 213 -3.55 -10.10 -6.39
N ARG A 214 -4.31 -10.56 -5.43
CA ARG A 214 -5.31 -11.63 -5.58
C ARG A 214 -6.62 -11.09 -6.15
N ILE A 215 -7.10 -11.70 -7.25
CA ILE A 215 -8.42 -11.38 -7.82
C ILE A 215 -9.20 -12.66 -8.16
N GLY A 216 -10.48 -12.49 -8.54
CA GLY A 216 -11.32 -13.58 -9.03
C GLY A 216 -12.31 -14.12 -8.00
N ASP A 217 -12.37 -13.55 -6.81
CA ASP A 217 -13.41 -13.83 -5.82
C ASP A 217 -14.56 -12.83 -5.98
N VAL A 218 -15.78 -13.34 -6.14
CA VAL A 218 -16.98 -12.51 -6.35
C VAL A 218 -17.32 -11.64 -5.13
N SER A 219 -16.81 -11.98 -3.97
CA SER A 219 -17.00 -11.21 -2.72
C SER A 219 -16.13 -9.94 -2.65
N GLN A 220 -15.07 -9.85 -3.47
CA GLN A 220 -14.16 -8.71 -3.47
C GLN A 220 -14.85 -7.40 -3.84
N SER A 221 -14.32 -6.29 -3.30
CA SER A 221 -14.82 -4.92 -3.55
C SER A 221 -14.82 -4.55 -5.04
N VAL A 222 -13.87 -5.07 -5.80
CA VAL A 222 -13.68 -4.81 -7.24
C VAL A 222 -14.65 -5.58 -8.14
N SER A 223 -15.51 -6.47 -7.62
CA SER A 223 -16.53 -7.13 -8.43
C SER A 223 -17.57 -6.10 -8.95
N ALA A 224 -18.03 -6.29 -10.19
CA ALA A 224 -18.97 -5.34 -10.83
C ALA A 224 -20.24 -5.11 -9.99
N GLU A 225 -20.75 -6.15 -9.33
CA GLU A 225 -21.92 -6.05 -8.46
C GLU A 225 -21.64 -5.16 -7.23
N ASN A 226 -20.48 -5.34 -6.59
CA ASN A 226 -20.10 -4.56 -5.43
C ASN A 226 -19.80 -3.11 -5.80
N GLN A 227 -19.17 -2.85 -6.95
CA GLN A 227 -18.96 -1.48 -7.45
C GLN A 227 -20.27 -0.75 -7.67
N LEU A 228 -21.27 -1.40 -8.28
CA LEU A 228 -22.61 -0.80 -8.48
C LEU A 228 -23.32 -0.52 -7.15
N LYS A 229 -23.27 -1.46 -6.20
CA LYS A 229 -23.86 -1.27 -4.85
C LYS A 229 -23.21 -0.13 -4.08
N ARG A 230 -21.95 0.19 -4.35
CA ARG A 230 -21.14 1.17 -3.62
C ARG A 230 -20.84 2.43 -4.44
N ILE A 231 -21.62 2.72 -5.46
CA ILE A 231 -21.39 3.89 -6.34
C ILE A 231 -21.35 5.22 -5.57
N ASP A 232 -22.09 5.32 -4.48
CA ASP A 232 -22.07 6.52 -3.63
C ASP A 232 -20.74 6.68 -2.88
N HIS A 233 -20.03 5.59 -2.55
CA HIS A 233 -18.68 5.64 -1.97
C HIS A 233 -17.68 6.18 -2.99
N THR A 234 -17.70 5.67 -4.23
CA THR A 234 -16.87 6.19 -5.32
C THR A 234 -17.11 7.69 -5.53
N LYS A 235 -18.38 8.10 -5.57
CA LYS A 235 -18.74 9.52 -5.68
C LYS A 235 -18.20 10.35 -4.52
N PHE A 236 -18.31 9.84 -3.30
CA PHE A 236 -17.79 10.52 -2.10
C PHE A 236 -16.28 10.73 -2.20
N VAL A 237 -15.52 9.67 -2.53
CA VAL A 237 -14.05 9.73 -2.67
C VAL A 237 -13.65 10.74 -3.75
N ILE A 238 -14.25 10.67 -4.95
CA ILE A 238 -13.98 11.62 -6.04
C ILE A 238 -14.26 13.07 -5.60
N VAL A 239 -15.41 13.33 -4.96
CA VAL A 239 -15.75 14.67 -4.50
C VAL A 239 -14.78 15.17 -3.43
N LYS A 240 -14.35 14.28 -2.52
CA LYS A 240 -13.33 14.61 -1.52
C LYS A 240 -11.99 14.96 -2.18
N MET A 241 -11.50 14.12 -3.09
CA MET A 241 -10.25 14.37 -3.82
C MET A 241 -10.31 15.70 -4.59
N LEU A 242 -11.43 16.02 -5.26
CA LEU A 242 -11.62 17.30 -5.94
C LEU A 242 -11.63 18.51 -5.00
N LYS A 243 -12.07 18.36 -3.76
CA LYS A 243 -11.98 19.41 -2.73
C LYS A 243 -10.55 19.52 -2.22
N ASP A 244 -9.90 18.41 -1.92
CA ASP A 244 -8.55 18.37 -1.35
C ASP A 244 -7.51 18.91 -2.34
N ARG A 245 -7.72 18.74 -3.65
CA ARG A 245 -6.87 19.32 -4.69
C ARG A 245 -6.65 20.83 -4.56
N THR A 246 -7.60 21.55 -3.99
CA THR A 246 -7.48 23.00 -3.79
C THR A 246 -6.40 23.38 -2.77
N GLN A 247 -5.97 22.42 -1.96
CA GLN A 247 -4.92 22.59 -0.97
C GLN A 247 -3.52 22.31 -1.56
N ILE A 248 -3.45 21.70 -2.75
CA ILE A 248 -2.20 21.41 -3.45
C ILE A 248 -1.66 22.71 -4.04
N LYS A 249 -0.40 23.05 -3.75
CA LYS A 249 0.23 24.31 -4.16
C LYS A 249 0.62 24.32 -5.63
N ASP A 250 1.09 23.20 -6.13
CA ASP A 250 1.63 23.08 -7.48
C ASP A 250 0.50 22.96 -8.52
N GLU A 251 0.55 23.80 -9.55
CA GLU A 251 -0.49 23.87 -10.59
C GLU A 251 -0.60 22.55 -11.36
N TRP A 252 0.52 21.96 -11.75
CA TRP A 252 0.56 20.67 -12.43
C TRP A 252 -0.08 19.54 -11.61
N ALA A 253 0.13 19.56 -10.31
CA ALA A 253 -0.42 18.55 -9.40
C ALA A 253 -1.94 18.72 -9.17
N ARG A 254 -2.47 19.92 -9.41
CA ARG A 254 -3.92 20.18 -9.34
C ARG A 254 -4.67 19.72 -10.58
N GLU A 255 -3.98 19.55 -11.70
CA GLU A 255 -4.57 19.08 -12.95
C GLU A 255 -4.61 17.55 -13.06
N TYR A 256 -3.79 16.84 -12.27
CA TYR A 256 -3.78 15.38 -12.16
C TYR A 256 -4.95 14.87 -11.32
#